data_b2c421976cce082176e1073b3da5341c
#
_entry.id   b2c421976cce082176e1073b3da5341c
#
_cell.length_a   1.000
_cell.length_b   1.000
_cell.length_c   1.000
_cell.angle_alpha   90.00
_cell.angle_beta   90.00
_cell.angle_gamma   90.00
#
_symmetry.space_group_name_H-M   'P 1'
#
loop_
_entity.id
_entity.type
_entity.pdbx_description
1 polymer ?
#
loop_
_entity_poly.entity_id
_entity_poly.type
_entity_poly.pdbx_seq_one_letter_code
_entity_poly.pdbx_strand_id
1 'polypeptide(L)'
;QHLEMARDMATRFNNMYGRGKEFFVLPFEQIDENVEILPGLDGRKMSKSYNNVIPLFDGGEKALREAIGRIVTDSKLPGDPKDPQSTSLTRIYEAFATREEYDAFCQELRDGLGWGEAKKKLIDKINGEIGPMREKYEYYISHPAELEAILQAGAAKARKIASPFI
;
A
#
# COMPACT_ATOMS: atom_id res chain seq x y z
N GLN A 1 -15.42 0.81 -7.35
CA GLN A 1 -15.96 0.27 -8.62
C GLN A 1 -16.02 -1.26 -8.61
N HIS A 2 -14.89 -2.01 -8.45
CA HIS A 2 -14.93 -3.49 -8.47
C HIS A 2 -15.79 -4.07 -7.36
N LEU A 3 -15.75 -3.49 -6.17
CA LEU A 3 -16.54 -3.92 -5.03
C LEU A 3 -18.04 -3.64 -5.23
N GLU A 4 -18.39 -2.50 -5.79
CA GLU A 4 -19.75 -2.13 -6.17
C GLU A 4 -20.30 -3.11 -7.22
N MET A 5 -19.53 -3.40 -8.26
CA MET A 5 -19.90 -4.41 -9.25
C MET A 5 -20.11 -5.79 -8.62
N ALA A 6 -19.20 -6.23 -7.73
CA ALA A 6 -19.34 -7.51 -7.02
C ALA A 6 -20.60 -7.54 -6.16
N ARG A 7 -20.93 -6.44 -5.48
CA ARG A 7 -22.15 -6.29 -4.68
C ARG A 7 -23.40 -6.38 -5.55
N ASP A 8 -23.42 -5.68 -6.68
CA ASP A 8 -24.55 -5.70 -7.61
C ASP A 8 -24.77 -7.09 -8.19
N MET A 9 -23.69 -7.79 -8.56
CA MET A 9 -23.76 -9.18 -9.04
C MET A 9 -24.29 -10.13 -7.95
N ALA A 10 -23.80 -10.03 -6.72
CA ALA A 10 -24.24 -10.84 -5.60
C ALA A 10 -25.72 -10.57 -5.26
N THR A 11 -26.11 -9.30 -5.23
CA THR A 11 -27.51 -8.88 -5.00
C THR A 11 -28.44 -9.44 -6.08
N ARG A 12 -28.05 -9.31 -7.35
CA ARG A 12 -28.83 -9.83 -8.46
C ARG A 12 -28.97 -11.36 -8.40
N PHE A 13 -27.90 -12.05 -8.12
CA PHE A 13 -27.91 -13.50 -7.95
C PHE A 13 -28.83 -13.94 -6.81
N ASN A 14 -28.71 -13.33 -5.63
CA ASN A 14 -29.56 -13.62 -4.48
C ASN A 14 -31.04 -13.42 -4.81
N ASN A 15 -31.38 -12.33 -5.49
CA ASN A 15 -32.76 -12.04 -5.89
C ASN A 15 -33.32 -13.04 -6.92
N MET A 16 -32.52 -13.43 -7.92
CA MET A 16 -32.98 -14.32 -9.00
C MET A 16 -33.02 -15.79 -8.59
N TYR A 17 -32.04 -16.23 -7.79
CA TYR A 17 -31.84 -17.66 -7.50
C TYR A 17 -31.94 -18.01 -6.01
N GLY A 18 -31.93 -17.02 -5.13
CA GLY A 18 -31.93 -17.24 -3.68
C GLY A 18 -33.22 -17.80 -3.09
N ARG A 19 -34.34 -17.65 -3.78
CA ARG A 19 -35.66 -18.07 -3.26
C ARG A 19 -35.93 -17.60 -1.83
N GLY A 20 -35.57 -16.35 -1.54
CA GLY A 20 -35.67 -15.74 -0.21
C GLY A 20 -34.52 -16.03 0.74
N LYS A 21 -33.46 -16.68 0.26
CA LYS A 21 -32.20 -16.89 1.04
C LYS A 21 -31.07 -16.10 0.40
N GLU A 22 -30.19 -15.59 1.23
CA GLU A 22 -28.91 -15.01 0.77
C GLU A 22 -27.91 -16.14 0.54
N PHE A 23 -27.55 -16.39 -0.72
CA PHE A 23 -26.47 -17.30 -1.09
C PHE A 23 -25.10 -16.63 -0.95
N PHE A 24 -25.01 -15.40 -1.43
CA PHE A 24 -23.80 -14.59 -1.34
C PHE A 24 -23.96 -13.53 -0.27
N VAL A 25 -23.00 -13.48 0.66
CA VAL A 25 -22.86 -12.35 1.58
C VAL A 25 -22.46 -11.14 0.76
N LEU A 26 -23.18 -10.03 0.92
CA LEU A 26 -22.87 -8.80 0.18
C LEU A 26 -21.56 -8.20 0.68
N PRO A 27 -20.60 -7.92 -0.21
CA PRO A 27 -19.34 -7.32 0.19
C PRO A 27 -19.53 -5.84 0.57
N PHE A 28 -18.86 -5.41 1.65
CA PHE A 28 -18.80 -4.03 2.08
C PHE A 28 -17.35 -3.50 1.95
N GLU A 29 -17.26 -2.22 1.65
CA GLU A 29 -15.98 -1.53 1.64
C GLU A 29 -15.41 -1.40 3.05
N GLN A 30 -14.10 -1.62 3.14
CA GLN A 30 -13.30 -1.25 4.30
C GLN A 30 -12.24 -0.27 3.82
N ILE A 31 -12.52 1.02 3.96
CA ILE A 31 -11.66 2.12 3.51
C ILE A 31 -11.10 2.79 4.76
N ASP A 32 -9.79 2.91 4.81
CA ASP A 32 -9.13 3.77 5.80
C ASP A 32 -9.24 5.22 5.31
N GLU A 33 -9.93 6.06 6.06
CA GLU A 33 -10.20 7.46 5.71
C GLU A 33 -8.91 8.27 5.53
N ASN A 34 -7.82 7.86 6.17
CA ASN A 34 -6.54 8.58 6.12
C ASN A 34 -5.74 8.30 4.83
N VAL A 35 -5.97 7.15 4.18
CA VAL A 35 -5.20 6.69 3.02
C VAL A 35 -6.05 6.32 1.81
N GLU A 36 -7.23 6.91 1.69
CA GLU A 36 -8.17 6.65 0.57
C GLU A 36 -7.51 6.81 -0.80
N ILE A 37 -6.64 7.83 -0.96
CA ILE A 37 -5.86 8.05 -2.19
C ILE A 37 -4.39 8.24 -1.81
N LEU A 38 -3.57 7.23 -2.09
CA LEU A 38 -2.12 7.33 -1.92
C LEU A 38 -1.49 8.07 -3.12
N PRO A 39 -0.82 9.22 -2.90
CA PRO A 39 -0.11 9.91 -3.96
C PRO A 39 1.16 9.17 -4.35
N GLY A 40 1.52 9.23 -5.63
CA GLY A 40 2.80 8.79 -6.14
C GLY A 40 3.93 9.80 -5.90
N LEU A 41 5.11 9.47 -6.43
CA LEU A 41 6.33 10.31 -6.29
C LEU A 41 6.17 11.72 -6.87
N ASP A 42 5.26 11.89 -7.82
CA ASP A 42 4.95 13.13 -8.54
C ASP A 42 3.72 13.88 -8.00
N GLY A 43 3.16 13.41 -6.88
CA GLY A 43 1.97 13.98 -6.24
C GLY A 43 0.63 13.55 -6.86
N ARG A 44 0.61 12.93 -8.05
CA ARG A 44 -0.60 12.35 -8.64
C ARG A 44 -0.93 11.02 -7.97
N LYS A 45 -2.13 10.51 -8.20
CA LYS A 45 -2.51 9.15 -7.73
C LYS A 45 -1.44 8.13 -8.15
N MET A 46 -0.97 7.32 -7.19
CA MET A 46 0.03 6.29 -7.45
C MET A 46 -0.49 5.27 -8.47
N SER A 47 0.29 5.05 -9.54
CA SER A 47 -0.05 4.12 -10.61
C SER A 47 1.18 3.61 -11.34
N LYS A 48 1.19 2.35 -11.73
CA LYS A 48 2.24 1.76 -12.58
C LYS A 48 2.34 2.46 -13.93
N SER A 49 1.19 2.88 -14.51
CA SER A 49 1.14 3.58 -15.80
C SER A 49 1.80 4.96 -15.77
N TYR A 50 1.91 5.58 -14.60
CA TYR A 50 2.59 6.87 -14.42
C TYR A 50 4.05 6.73 -13.99
N ASN A 51 4.52 5.50 -13.76
CA ASN A 51 5.87 5.23 -13.25
C ASN A 51 6.21 6.05 -11.98
N ASN A 52 5.20 6.28 -11.13
CA ASN A 52 5.30 7.06 -9.90
C ASN A 52 5.12 6.20 -8.64
N VAL A 53 5.35 4.89 -8.76
CA VAL A 53 5.22 3.91 -7.67
C VAL A 53 6.48 3.85 -6.81
N ILE A 54 6.31 3.38 -5.57
CA ILE A 54 7.40 3.09 -4.65
C ILE A 54 7.62 1.57 -4.62
N PRO A 55 8.81 1.07 -4.99
CA PRO A 55 9.12 -0.35 -4.88
C PRO A 55 9.28 -0.74 -3.40
N LEU A 56 8.56 -1.76 -2.94
CA LEU A 56 8.65 -2.22 -1.56
C LEU A 56 9.61 -3.41 -1.42
N PHE A 57 9.59 -4.35 -2.37
CA PHE A 57 10.39 -5.58 -2.34
C PHE A 57 11.48 -5.57 -3.40
N ASP A 58 11.08 -5.38 -4.67
CA ASP A 58 12.01 -5.45 -5.80
C ASP A 58 13.06 -4.34 -5.76
N GLY A 59 14.33 -4.70 -5.96
CA GLY A 59 15.47 -3.80 -5.88
C GLY A 59 15.87 -3.37 -4.46
N GLY A 60 15.18 -3.87 -3.44
CA GLY A 60 15.54 -3.71 -2.03
C GLY A 60 15.53 -2.26 -1.53
N GLU A 61 16.29 -2.02 -0.47
CA GLU A 61 16.41 -0.69 0.14
C GLU A 61 16.99 0.36 -0.83
N LYS A 62 17.87 -0.05 -1.74
CA LYS A 62 18.47 0.85 -2.73
C LYS A 62 17.41 1.45 -3.64
N ALA A 63 16.54 0.61 -4.20
CA ALA A 63 15.46 1.06 -5.08
C ALA A 63 14.45 1.96 -4.33
N LEU A 64 14.17 1.64 -3.05
CA LEU A 64 13.36 2.49 -2.19
C LEU A 64 13.97 3.88 -2.00
N ARG A 65 15.27 3.95 -1.68
CA ARG A 65 16.00 5.22 -1.51
C ARG A 65 15.96 6.07 -2.79
N GLU A 66 16.20 5.46 -3.93
CA GLU A 66 16.17 6.13 -5.24
C GLU A 66 14.77 6.65 -5.55
N ALA A 67 13.73 5.88 -5.26
CA ALA A 67 12.35 6.30 -5.45
C ALA A 67 11.97 7.48 -4.55
N ILE A 68 12.21 7.37 -3.24
CA ILE A 68 11.90 8.44 -2.28
C ILE A 68 12.72 9.72 -2.61
N GLY A 69 13.95 9.56 -3.09
CA GLY A 69 14.77 10.69 -3.56
C GLY A 69 14.10 11.54 -4.63
N ARG A 70 13.29 10.93 -5.50
CA ARG A 70 12.55 11.58 -6.60
C ARG A 70 11.28 12.31 -6.18
N ILE A 71 10.81 12.15 -4.92
CA ILE A 71 9.64 12.90 -4.45
C ILE A 71 9.91 14.40 -4.59
N VAL A 72 8.98 15.07 -5.27
CA VAL A 72 9.07 16.52 -5.49
C VAL A 72 8.81 17.25 -4.16
N THR A 73 9.69 18.19 -3.85
CA THR A 73 9.60 19.07 -2.67
C THR A 73 9.87 20.51 -3.13
N ASP A 74 9.46 21.48 -2.34
CA ASP A 74 9.77 22.89 -2.60
C ASP A 74 11.26 23.22 -2.38
N SER A 75 11.64 24.47 -2.63
CA SER A 75 13.03 24.95 -2.52
C SER A 75 13.39 25.48 -1.12
N LYS A 76 12.58 25.27 -0.11
CA LYS A 76 12.82 25.74 1.26
C LYS A 76 14.04 25.06 1.88
N LEU A 77 14.88 25.86 2.51
CA LEU A 77 16.10 25.38 3.15
C LEU A 77 15.83 24.73 4.52
N PRO A 78 16.79 23.97 5.05
CA PRO A 78 16.75 23.57 6.47
C PRO A 78 16.62 24.80 7.37
N GLY A 79 15.73 24.76 8.36
CA GLY A 79 15.38 25.88 9.22
C GLY A 79 14.14 26.66 8.78
N ASP A 80 13.77 26.62 7.48
CA ASP A 80 12.55 27.27 7.01
C ASP A 80 11.32 26.41 7.34
N PRO A 81 10.24 27.00 7.88
CA PRO A 81 8.98 26.30 8.10
C PRO A 81 8.38 25.73 6.80
N LYS A 82 8.01 24.46 6.82
CA LYS A 82 7.44 23.75 5.67
C LYS A 82 5.98 23.41 5.91
N ASP A 83 5.18 23.47 4.85
CA ASP A 83 3.80 23.04 4.91
C ASP A 83 3.73 21.51 4.65
N PRO A 84 3.31 20.71 5.65
CA PRO A 84 3.17 19.27 5.49
C PRO A 84 2.19 18.85 4.39
N GLN A 85 1.21 19.70 4.04
CA GLN A 85 0.22 19.40 3.02
C GLN A 85 0.73 19.67 1.59
N SER A 86 1.86 20.34 1.43
CA SER A 86 2.40 20.71 0.12
C SER A 86 3.15 19.58 -0.62
N THR A 87 3.31 18.40 0.02
CA THR A 87 4.12 17.31 -0.54
C THR A 87 3.45 15.94 -0.36
N SER A 88 3.68 15.05 -1.33
CA SER A 88 3.27 13.64 -1.22
C SER A 88 4.03 12.87 -0.14
N LEU A 89 5.18 13.38 0.30
CA LEU A 89 6.04 12.72 1.29
C LEU A 89 5.30 12.48 2.62
N THR A 90 4.57 13.46 3.11
CA THR A 90 3.79 13.36 4.36
C THR A 90 2.63 12.38 4.25
N ARG A 91 1.93 12.37 3.12
CA ARG A 91 0.85 11.41 2.86
C ARG A 91 1.35 9.98 2.77
N ILE A 92 2.53 9.78 2.17
CA ILE A 92 3.17 8.46 2.12
C ILE A 92 3.64 8.05 3.52
N TYR A 93 4.18 9.00 4.32
CA TYR A 93 4.57 8.72 5.71
C TYR A 93 3.36 8.32 6.57
N GLU A 94 2.22 9.00 6.42
CA GLU A 94 0.96 8.72 7.11
C GLU A 94 0.50 7.26 6.92
N ALA A 95 0.72 6.69 5.73
CA ALA A 95 0.34 5.30 5.44
C ALA A 95 1.13 4.24 6.23
N PHE A 96 2.25 4.60 6.84
CA PHE A 96 3.11 3.70 7.63
C PHE A 96 3.21 4.12 9.11
N ALA A 97 2.69 5.28 9.47
CA ALA A 97 2.87 5.87 10.80
C ALA A 97 1.60 5.76 11.64
N THR A 98 1.77 5.71 12.96
CA THR A 98 0.66 5.99 13.87
C THR A 98 0.27 7.46 13.79
N ARG A 99 -0.88 7.81 14.33
CA ARG A 99 -1.34 9.20 14.35
C ARG A 99 -0.35 10.13 15.08
N GLU A 100 0.18 9.67 16.21
CA GLU A 100 1.15 10.41 17.00
C GLU A 100 2.46 10.63 16.24
N GLU A 101 2.97 9.60 15.55
CA GLU A 101 4.17 9.70 14.73
C GLU A 101 3.98 10.67 13.56
N TYR A 102 2.81 10.63 12.91
CA TYR A 102 2.48 11.53 11.82
C TYR A 102 2.39 12.99 12.29
N ASP A 103 1.70 13.24 13.41
CA ASP A 103 1.55 14.59 13.95
C ASP A 103 2.93 15.16 14.38
N ALA A 104 3.79 14.33 14.99
CA ALA A 104 5.15 14.71 15.34
C ALA A 104 5.98 15.04 14.10
N PHE A 105 5.91 14.21 13.05
CA PHE A 105 6.62 14.45 11.78
C PHE A 105 6.16 15.73 11.09
N CYS A 106 4.85 15.99 11.08
CA CYS A 106 4.30 17.24 10.56
C CYS A 106 4.78 18.46 11.37
N GLN A 107 4.91 18.34 12.69
CA GLN A 107 5.43 19.42 13.53
C GLN A 107 6.89 19.70 13.23
N GLU A 108 7.74 18.66 13.12
CA GLU A 108 9.15 18.83 12.75
C GLU A 108 9.31 19.57 11.40
N LEU A 109 8.44 19.31 10.42
CA LEU A 109 8.46 20.04 9.16
C LEU A 109 8.12 21.52 9.33
N ARG A 110 7.14 21.85 10.18
CA ARG A 110 6.81 23.24 10.53
C ARG A 110 7.94 23.93 11.27
N ASP A 111 8.69 23.18 12.07
CA ASP A 111 9.85 23.65 12.84
C ASP A 111 11.13 23.74 11.98
N GLY A 112 11.05 23.40 10.69
CA GLY A 112 12.15 23.61 9.75
C GLY A 112 12.98 22.39 9.42
N LEU A 113 12.49 21.15 9.70
CA LEU A 113 13.18 19.91 9.28
C LEU A 113 13.52 19.96 7.78
N GLY A 114 14.79 19.71 7.44
CA GLY A 114 15.27 19.70 6.04
C GLY A 114 14.64 18.57 5.24
N TRP A 115 14.37 18.79 3.94
CA TRP A 115 13.77 17.79 3.06
C TRP A 115 14.59 16.49 2.96
N GLY A 116 15.93 16.59 3.03
CA GLY A 116 16.80 15.42 3.04
C GLY A 116 16.56 14.52 4.26
N GLU A 117 16.47 15.12 5.45
CA GLU A 117 16.18 14.38 6.69
C GLU A 117 14.73 13.86 6.71
N ALA A 118 13.79 14.62 6.17
CA ALA A 118 12.40 14.18 6.05
C ALA A 118 12.29 12.92 5.14
N LYS A 119 12.98 12.92 3.99
CA LYS A 119 13.06 11.74 3.11
C LYS A 119 13.72 10.56 3.80
N LYS A 120 14.78 10.78 4.57
CA LYS A 120 15.45 9.74 5.34
C LYS A 120 14.51 9.12 6.38
N LYS A 121 13.78 9.93 7.14
CA LYS A 121 12.76 9.43 8.09
C LYS A 121 11.71 8.57 7.42
N LEU A 122 11.24 8.95 6.23
CA LEU A 122 10.30 8.15 5.45
C LEU A 122 10.92 6.81 5.03
N ILE A 123 12.17 6.80 4.56
CA ILE A 123 12.89 5.58 4.19
C ILE A 123 13.02 4.65 5.39
N ASP A 124 13.44 5.19 6.54
CA ASP A 124 13.66 4.43 7.76
C ASP A 124 12.32 3.85 8.27
N LYS A 125 11.23 4.62 8.20
CA LYS A 125 9.89 4.15 8.57
C LYS A 125 9.42 2.99 7.68
N ILE A 126 9.53 3.14 6.36
CA ILE A 126 9.17 2.07 5.41
C ILE A 126 10.04 0.83 5.60
N ASN A 127 11.34 1.00 5.79
CA ASN A 127 12.25 -0.14 6.00
C ASN A 127 11.97 -0.86 7.31
N GLY A 128 11.58 -0.16 8.36
CA GLY A 128 11.18 -0.77 9.64
C GLY A 128 10.01 -1.73 9.48
N GLU A 129 9.00 -1.32 8.71
CA GLU A 129 7.78 -2.12 8.47
C GLU A 129 7.98 -3.22 7.41
N ILE A 130 8.60 -2.86 6.29
CA ILE A 130 8.69 -3.73 5.09
C ILE A 130 9.96 -4.61 5.11
N GLY A 131 11.01 -4.21 5.83
CA GLY A 131 12.27 -4.95 5.88
C GLY A 131 12.10 -6.45 6.17
N PRO A 132 11.42 -6.85 7.27
CA PRO A 132 11.18 -8.26 7.58
C PRO A 132 10.35 -9.00 6.51
N MET A 133 9.47 -8.31 5.82
CA MET A 133 8.69 -8.88 4.71
C MET A 133 9.55 -9.06 3.46
N ARG A 134 10.49 -8.13 3.22
CA ARG A 134 11.44 -8.19 2.10
C ARG A 134 12.37 -9.40 2.23
N GLU A 135 12.88 -9.68 3.44
CA GLU A 135 13.68 -10.87 3.72
C GLU A 135 12.92 -12.16 3.36
N LYS A 136 11.63 -12.25 3.72
CA LYS A 136 10.79 -13.38 3.33
C LYS A 136 10.57 -13.46 1.82
N TYR A 137 10.38 -12.32 1.16
CA TYR A 137 10.25 -12.26 -0.29
C TYR A 137 11.51 -12.80 -0.97
N GLU A 138 12.69 -12.34 -0.59
CA GLU A 138 13.98 -12.78 -1.11
C GLU A 138 14.22 -14.28 -0.85
N TYR A 139 13.84 -14.76 0.33
CA TYR A 139 13.87 -16.17 0.65
C TYR A 139 13.06 -17.00 -0.36
N TYR A 140 11.78 -16.67 -0.58
CA TYR A 140 10.93 -17.42 -1.50
C TYR A 140 11.35 -17.30 -2.98
N ILE A 141 11.87 -16.16 -3.40
CA ILE A 141 12.43 -16.00 -4.75
C ILE A 141 13.64 -16.93 -4.96
N SER A 142 14.46 -17.13 -3.92
CA SER A 142 15.60 -18.05 -3.97
C SER A 142 15.24 -19.52 -3.75
N HIS A 143 14.00 -19.82 -3.32
CA HIS A 143 13.50 -21.19 -3.05
C HIS A 143 12.20 -21.47 -3.83
N PRO A 144 12.25 -21.46 -5.18
CA PRO A 144 11.05 -21.58 -6.02
C PRO A 144 10.31 -22.92 -5.85
N ALA A 145 11.00 -23.99 -5.49
CA ALA A 145 10.37 -25.30 -5.25
C ALA A 145 9.47 -25.29 -4.01
N GLU A 146 9.88 -24.58 -2.96
CA GLU A 146 9.06 -24.42 -1.74
C GLU A 146 7.83 -23.54 -2.03
N LEU A 147 8.01 -22.45 -2.76
CA LEU A 147 6.92 -21.58 -3.19
C LEU A 147 5.89 -22.35 -4.03
N GLU A 148 6.35 -23.17 -4.98
CA GLU A 148 5.48 -24.01 -5.80
C GLU A 148 4.69 -25.02 -4.94
N ALA A 149 5.32 -25.64 -3.96
CA ALA A 149 4.64 -26.57 -3.05
C ALA A 149 3.51 -25.88 -2.26
N ILE A 150 3.74 -24.64 -1.79
CA ILE A 150 2.73 -23.82 -1.10
C ILE A 150 1.56 -23.51 -2.04
N LEU A 151 1.84 -23.11 -3.29
CA LEU A 151 0.83 -22.80 -4.29
C LEU A 151 0.00 -24.03 -4.64
N GLN A 152 0.62 -25.18 -4.83
CA GLN A 152 -0.07 -26.44 -5.13
C GLN A 152 -0.97 -26.90 -3.98
N ALA A 153 -0.49 -26.79 -2.74
CA ALA A 153 -1.29 -27.08 -1.55
C ALA A 153 -2.51 -26.15 -1.44
N GLY A 154 -2.33 -24.85 -1.71
CA GLY A 154 -3.41 -23.86 -1.77
C GLY A 154 -4.42 -24.19 -2.87
N ALA A 155 -3.94 -24.51 -4.07
CA ALA A 155 -4.79 -24.89 -5.20
C ALA A 155 -5.60 -26.18 -4.91
N ALA A 156 -5.02 -27.16 -4.24
CA ALA A 156 -5.73 -28.38 -3.84
C ALA A 156 -6.88 -28.07 -2.86
N LYS A 157 -6.63 -27.18 -1.88
CA LYS A 157 -7.67 -26.72 -0.96
C LYS A 157 -8.81 -26.01 -1.69
N ALA A 158 -8.47 -25.11 -2.59
CA ALA A 158 -9.46 -24.35 -3.39
C ALA A 158 -10.30 -25.30 -4.27
N ARG A 159 -9.67 -26.24 -4.97
CA ARG A 159 -10.38 -27.23 -5.80
C ARG A 159 -11.32 -28.09 -4.99
N LYS A 160 -10.91 -28.53 -3.79
CA LYS A 160 -11.79 -29.33 -2.89
C LYS A 160 -13.09 -28.58 -2.55
N ILE A 161 -13.03 -27.25 -2.44
CA ILE A 161 -14.21 -26.43 -2.14
C ILE A 161 -15.01 -26.16 -3.42
N ALA A 162 -14.35 -25.80 -4.52
CA ALA A 162 -15.02 -25.32 -5.73
C ALA A 162 -15.59 -26.46 -6.59
N SER A 163 -14.90 -27.60 -6.71
CA SER A 163 -15.29 -28.69 -7.63
C SER A 163 -16.70 -29.27 -7.39
N PRO A 164 -17.26 -29.30 -6.16
CA PRO A 164 -18.63 -29.75 -5.97
C PRO A 164 -19.71 -28.82 -6.56
N PHE A 165 -19.32 -27.59 -6.94
CA PHE A 165 -20.22 -26.55 -7.46
C PHE A 165 -20.10 -26.33 -8.97
N ILE A 166 -19.09 -26.93 -9.60
CA ILE A 166 -18.82 -26.84 -11.05
C ILE A 166 -19.18 -28.15 -11.73
#